data_4694fbee12c8e346531ea7ea7598c764
#
_entry.id   4694fbee12c8e346531ea7ea7598c764
#
_cell.length_a   1.000
_cell.length_b   1.000
_cell.length_c   1.000
_cell.angle_alpha   90.00
_cell.angle_beta   90.00
_cell.angle_gamma   90.00
#
_symmetry.space_group_name_H-M   'P 1'
#
loop_
_entity.id
_entity.type
_entity.pdbx_description
1 polymer ?
#
loop_
_entity_poly.entity_id
_entity_poly.type
_entity_poly.pdbx_seq_one_letter_code
_entity_poly.pdbx_strand_id
1 'polypeptide(L)'
;MVELVTQSSGLSAEEMERNVTIPIEVQMSGLPHMNAIRAISLFGLSDVKIQFTYDYNYDQALQQVVVRLAQLPPLPGGVVPQISPTSPVGEIYRYRIKAPAGYSVEDLKTLQDWVLQRRFRAIPGVVDVTGWGGKERSYEVVIDHDKLVAHHTNVGQVITAISHSNANVGG
;
A
#
# COMPACT_ATOMS: atom_id res chain seq x y z
N MET A 1 7.19 -18.07 0.86
CA MET A 1 6.54 -17.26 -0.19
C MET A 1 6.51 -15.82 0.25
N VAL A 2 6.88 -14.88 -0.61
CA VAL A 2 6.75 -13.43 -0.41
C VAL A 2 5.83 -12.89 -1.49
N GLU A 3 4.90 -12.03 -1.14
CA GLU A 3 3.91 -11.45 -2.05
C GLU A 3 4.12 -9.93 -2.11
N LEU A 4 4.13 -9.39 -3.32
CA LEU A 4 4.27 -7.98 -3.62
C LEU A 4 2.99 -7.49 -4.28
N VAL A 5 2.35 -6.52 -3.67
CA VAL A 5 1.12 -5.89 -4.19
C VAL A 5 1.43 -4.45 -4.57
N THR A 6 1.07 -4.07 -5.78
CA THR A 6 1.25 -2.71 -6.28
C THR A 6 -0.08 -2.17 -6.80
N GLN A 7 -0.48 -1.02 -6.33
CA GLN A 7 -1.70 -0.36 -6.77
C GLN A 7 -1.35 0.91 -7.55
N SER A 8 -1.97 1.07 -8.72
CA SER A 8 -1.85 2.26 -9.56
C SER A 8 -3.21 2.59 -10.16
N SER A 9 -3.83 3.65 -9.69
CA SER A 9 -5.12 4.07 -10.23
C SER A 9 -4.98 4.51 -11.70
N GLY A 10 -5.90 4.03 -12.55
CA GLY A 10 -6.04 4.48 -13.92
C GLY A 10 -5.28 3.66 -14.97
N LEU A 11 -4.46 2.70 -14.59
CA LEU A 11 -3.80 1.80 -15.56
C LEU A 11 -4.68 0.59 -15.88
N SER A 12 -4.81 0.26 -17.16
CA SER A 12 -5.42 -0.99 -17.62
C SER A 12 -4.60 -2.21 -17.18
N ALA A 13 -5.17 -3.41 -17.26
CA ALA A 13 -4.45 -4.65 -16.91
C ALA A 13 -3.18 -4.84 -17.75
N GLU A 14 -3.25 -4.53 -19.04
CA GLU A 14 -2.09 -4.62 -19.96
C GLU A 14 -1.01 -3.59 -19.63
N GLU A 15 -1.40 -2.35 -19.30
CA GLU A 15 -0.45 -1.32 -18.88
C GLU A 15 0.16 -1.65 -17.52
N MET A 16 -0.61 -2.20 -16.59
CA MET A 16 -0.09 -2.72 -15.31
C MET A 16 0.91 -3.83 -15.54
N GLU A 17 0.64 -4.77 -16.43
CA GLU A 17 1.58 -5.84 -16.77
C GLU A 17 2.88 -5.29 -17.31
N ARG A 18 2.80 -4.45 -18.35
CA ARG A 18 3.96 -3.92 -19.06
C ARG A 18 4.81 -2.98 -18.20
N ASN A 19 4.16 -2.08 -17.47
CA ASN A 19 4.84 -0.96 -16.82
C ASN A 19 5.13 -1.18 -15.33
N VAL A 20 4.49 -2.15 -14.70
CA VAL A 20 4.62 -2.42 -13.26
C VAL A 20 5.03 -3.87 -13.01
N THR A 21 4.26 -4.85 -13.49
CA THR A 21 4.47 -6.26 -13.17
C THR A 21 5.78 -6.78 -13.75
N ILE A 22 6.00 -6.61 -15.05
CA ILE A 22 7.24 -7.08 -15.73
C ILE A 22 8.49 -6.46 -15.12
N PRO A 23 8.60 -5.15 -14.88
CA PRO A 23 9.74 -4.56 -14.18
C PRO A 23 10.01 -5.18 -12.81
N ILE A 24 8.96 -5.48 -12.03
CA ILE A 24 9.10 -6.15 -10.74
C ILE A 24 9.61 -7.58 -10.93
N GLU A 25 9.03 -8.35 -11.85
CA GLU A 25 9.46 -9.73 -12.14
C GLU A 25 10.93 -9.78 -12.59
N VAL A 26 11.33 -8.89 -13.49
CA VAL A 26 12.72 -8.78 -13.95
C VAL A 26 13.66 -8.48 -12.78
N GLN A 27 13.29 -7.53 -11.93
CA GLN A 27 14.10 -7.16 -10.76
C GLN A 27 14.20 -8.29 -9.73
N MET A 28 13.15 -9.10 -9.58
CA MET A 28 13.13 -10.24 -8.66
C MET A 28 13.77 -11.49 -9.26
N SER A 29 14.01 -11.53 -10.56
CA SER A 29 14.64 -12.65 -11.21
C SER A 29 16.05 -12.91 -10.66
N GLY A 30 16.40 -14.18 -10.51
CA GLY A 30 17.73 -14.58 -10.02
C GLY A 30 17.93 -14.45 -8.52
N LEU A 31 16.86 -14.33 -7.73
CA LEU A 31 16.94 -14.42 -6.27
C LEU A 31 17.42 -15.83 -5.84
N PRO A 32 18.34 -15.93 -4.86
CA PRO A 32 18.78 -17.22 -4.33
C PRO A 32 17.61 -18.04 -3.77
N HIS A 33 17.62 -19.33 -3.99
CA HIS A 33 16.59 -20.26 -3.52
C HIS A 33 15.15 -19.98 -4.02
N MET A 34 15.01 -19.14 -5.04
CA MET A 34 13.75 -18.91 -5.70
C MET A 34 13.36 -20.12 -6.56
N ASN A 35 12.15 -20.60 -6.36
CA ASN A 35 11.59 -21.72 -7.13
C ASN A 35 10.75 -21.22 -8.31
N ALA A 36 9.91 -20.22 -8.09
CA ALA A 36 9.05 -19.65 -9.13
C ALA A 36 8.62 -18.22 -8.79
N ILE A 37 8.33 -17.43 -9.83
CA ILE A 37 7.56 -16.18 -9.74
C ILE A 37 6.25 -16.40 -10.47
N ARG A 38 5.16 -15.92 -9.87
CA ARG A 38 3.83 -15.89 -10.50
C ARG A 38 3.22 -14.52 -10.29
N ALA A 39 2.72 -13.92 -11.35
CA ALA A 39 2.08 -12.61 -11.26
C ALA A 39 0.67 -12.63 -11.85
N ILE A 40 -0.14 -11.70 -11.36
CA ILE A 40 -1.48 -11.40 -11.88
C ILE A 40 -1.57 -9.89 -12.02
N SER A 41 -1.90 -9.44 -13.23
CA SER A 41 -2.14 -8.03 -13.53
C SER A 41 -3.64 -7.82 -13.75
N LEU A 42 -4.21 -6.93 -12.97
CA LEU A 42 -5.61 -6.50 -13.07
C LEU A 42 -5.65 -4.99 -13.31
N PHE A 43 -6.86 -4.45 -13.55
CA PHE A 43 -7.04 -3.00 -13.64
C PHE A 43 -6.57 -2.33 -12.35
N GLY A 44 -5.53 -1.52 -12.45
CA GLY A 44 -4.97 -0.77 -11.33
C GLY A 44 -4.27 -1.62 -10.25
N LEU A 45 -4.06 -2.91 -10.46
CA LEU A 45 -3.47 -3.81 -9.46
C LEU A 45 -2.48 -4.78 -10.10
N SER A 46 -1.31 -4.91 -9.48
CA SER A 46 -0.33 -5.97 -9.74
C SER A 46 -0.09 -6.77 -8.47
N ASP A 47 -0.19 -8.09 -8.57
CA ASP A 47 0.10 -9.04 -7.49
C ASP A 47 1.19 -10.00 -7.97
N VAL A 48 2.37 -9.94 -7.35
CA VAL A 48 3.53 -10.77 -7.69
C VAL A 48 3.89 -11.66 -6.52
N LYS A 49 3.82 -12.97 -6.72
CA LYS A 49 4.12 -14.01 -5.73
C LYS A 49 5.46 -14.68 -6.02
N ILE A 50 6.41 -14.52 -5.11
CA ILE A 50 7.73 -15.11 -5.18
C ILE A 50 7.78 -16.33 -4.29
N GLN A 51 7.95 -17.50 -4.88
CA GLN A 51 8.05 -18.78 -4.16
C GLN A 51 9.50 -19.17 -3.98
N PHE A 52 9.87 -19.46 -2.75
CA PHE A 52 11.19 -19.97 -2.38
C PHE A 52 11.11 -21.47 -2.04
N THR A 53 12.24 -22.15 -2.01
CA THR A 53 12.34 -23.54 -1.55
C THR A 53 11.89 -23.67 -0.09
N TYR A 54 11.35 -24.83 0.30
CA TYR A 54 10.75 -25.02 1.63
C TYR A 54 11.75 -24.95 2.78
N ASP A 55 13.02 -25.23 2.50
CA ASP A 55 14.14 -25.23 3.45
C ASP A 55 14.72 -23.82 3.66
N TYR A 56 14.30 -22.84 2.84
CA TYR A 56 14.82 -21.47 2.93
C TYR A 56 14.05 -20.64 3.95
N ASN A 57 14.78 -19.98 4.85
CA ASN A 57 14.20 -19.18 5.93
C ASN A 57 13.42 -18.00 5.37
N TYR A 58 12.22 -17.76 5.91
CA TYR A 58 11.33 -16.68 5.46
C TYR A 58 11.95 -15.30 5.64
N ASP A 59 12.60 -15.03 6.77
CA ASP A 59 13.20 -13.72 7.04
C ASP A 59 14.35 -13.41 6.08
N GLN A 60 15.13 -14.42 5.72
CA GLN A 60 16.17 -14.29 4.71
C GLN A 60 15.58 -14.04 3.33
N ALA A 61 14.52 -14.76 2.97
CA ALA A 61 13.81 -14.54 1.71
C ALA A 61 13.24 -13.11 1.64
N LEU A 62 12.62 -12.64 2.73
CA LEU A 62 12.08 -11.29 2.83
C LEU A 62 13.17 -10.23 2.70
N GLN A 63 14.30 -10.39 3.39
CA GLN A 63 15.44 -9.48 3.27
C GLN A 63 15.96 -9.38 1.82
N GLN A 64 16.09 -10.50 1.13
CA GLN A 64 16.51 -10.53 -0.27
C GLN A 64 15.55 -9.75 -1.18
N VAL A 65 14.24 -9.95 -0.97
CA VAL A 65 13.20 -9.21 -1.71
C VAL A 65 13.27 -7.72 -1.42
N VAL A 66 13.42 -7.30 -0.15
CA VAL A 66 13.55 -5.89 0.24
C VAL A 66 14.75 -5.23 -0.42
N VAL A 67 15.91 -5.89 -0.41
CA VAL A 67 17.14 -5.39 -1.06
C VAL A 67 16.94 -5.21 -2.56
N ARG A 68 16.27 -6.17 -3.22
CA ARG A 68 15.97 -6.08 -4.65
C ARG A 68 14.95 -5.00 -4.97
N LEU A 69 13.92 -4.82 -4.12
CA LEU A 69 12.94 -3.73 -4.27
C LEU A 69 13.60 -2.34 -4.17
N ALA A 70 14.58 -2.19 -3.29
CA ALA A 70 15.32 -0.92 -3.16
C ALA A 70 16.12 -0.55 -4.42
N GLN A 71 16.41 -1.51 -5.29
CA GLN A 71 17.10 -1.32 -6.55
C GLN A 71 16.15 -1.20 -7.75
N LEU A 72 14.83 -1.31 -7.51
CA LEU A 72 13.83 -1.18 -8.57
C LEU A 72 13.82 0.26 -9.10
N PRO A 73 13.91 0.46 -10.42
CA PRO A 73 13.74 1.78 -11.01
C PRO A 73 12.36 2.38 -10.66
N PRO A 74 12.25 3.72 -10.62
CA PRO A 74 10.96 4.36 -10.37
C PRO A 74 9.90 3.87 -11.35
N LEU A 75 8.78 3.38 -10.80
CA LEU A 75 7.65 2.94 -11.61
C LEU A 75 6.79 4.12 -12.05
N PRO A 76 6.04 4.01 -13.16
CA PRO A 76 5.15 5.06 -13.64
C PRO A 76 4.16 5.51 -12.56
N GLY A 77 3.89 6.81 -12.50
CA GLY A 77 3.01 7.38 -11.49
C GLY A 77 3.57 7.41 -10.06
N GLY A 78 4.86 7.08 -9.88
CA GLY A 78 5.50 7.08 -8.56
C GLY A 78 4.98 6.00 -7.63
N VAL A 79 4.34 4.96 -8.16
CA VAL A 79 3.82 3.85 -7.35
C VAL A 79 4.96 3.00 -6.79
N VAL A 80 4.77 2.53 -5.56
CA VAL A 80 5.75 1.72 -4.84
C VAL A 80 5.15 0.36 -4.51
N PRO A 81 5.81 -0.75 -4.89
CA PRO A 81 5.39 -2.08 -4.49
C PRO A 81 5.40 -2.23 -2.96
N GLN A 82 4.35 -2.80 -2.43
CA GLN A 82 4.23 -3.09 -1.02
C GLN A 82 4.34 -4.60 -0.79
N ILE A 83 5.10 -4.98 0.23
CA ILE A 83 5.14 -6.37 0.66
C ILE A 83 3.86 -6.67 1.41
N SER A 84 3.09 -7.63 0.88
CA SER A 84 1.91 -8.12 1.57
C SER A 84 2.32 -9.08 2.69
N PRO A 85 1.86 -8.88 3.92
CA PRO A 85 2.17 -9.79 5.04
C PRO A 85 1.44 -11.13 4.92
N THR A 86 0.82 -11.44 3.81
CA THR A 86 -0.09 -12.55 3.66
C THR A 86 0.60 -13.90 3.50
N SER A 87 0.62 -14.66 4.57
CA SER A 87 0.48 -16.11 4.49
C SER A 87 -0.92 -16.46 5.02
N PRO A 88 -1.77 -17.15 4.25
CA PRO A 88 -3.03 -17.70 4.77
C PRO A 88 -2.80 -18.61 6.00
N VAL A 89 -1.60 -19.19 6.09
CA VAL A 89 -1.15 -20.01 7.22
C VAL A 89 -0.81 -19.17 8.46
N GLY A 90 -0.50 -17.88 8.28
CA GLY A 90 -0.20 -16.95 9.38
C GLY A 90 -1.42 -16.20 9.92
N GLU A 91 -2.59 -16.37 9.30
CA GLU A 91 -3.80 -15.75 9.80
C GLU A 91 -4.37 -16.53 10.98
N ILE A 92 -4.12 -16.01 12.18
CA ILE A 92 -4.48 -16.67 13.44
C ILE A 92 -5.84 -16.26 13.98
N TYR A 93 -6.32 -15.08 13.62
CA TYR A 93 -7.56 -14.55 14.18
C TYR A 93 -8.22 -13.52 13.28
N ARG A 94 -9.55 -13.64 13.11
CA ARG A 94 -10.42 -12.64 12.47
C ARG A 94 -11.42 -12.09 13.47
N TYR A 95 -11.56 -10.78 13.49
CA TYR A 95 -12.55 -10.13 14.36
C TYR A 95 -13.37 -9.10 13.59
N ARG A 96 -14.52 -8.78 14.13
CA ARG A 96 -15.38 -7.72 13.62
C ARG A 96 -15.67 -6.71 14.74
N ILE A 97 -15.48 -5.44 14.42
CA ILE A 97 -15.80 -4.36 15.34
C ILE A 97 -17.30 -4.09 15.26
N LYS A 98 -17.96 -4.10 16.41
CA LYS A 98 -19.35 -3.67 16.57
C LYS A 98 -19.34 -2.47 17.51
N ALA A 99 -20.04 -1.41 17.13
CA ALA A 99 -20.15 -0.22 17.97
C ALA A 99 -21.60 0.03 18.38
N PRO A 100 -21.82 0.75 19.49
CA PRO A 100 -23.12 1.28 19.86
C PRO A 100 -23.68 2.24 18.80
N ALA A 101 -24.98 2.55 18.91
CA ALA A 101 -25.58 3.57 18.08
C ALA A 101 -24.89 4.93 18.26
N GLY A 102 -24.64 5.62 17.14
CA GLY A 102 -23.95 6.92 17.12
C GLY A 102 -22.50 6.89 16.63
N TYR A 103 -21.90 5.71 16.49
CA TYR A 103 -20.60 5.58 15.84
C TYR A 103 -20.74 5.43 14.32
N SER A 104 -20.01 6.24 13.56
CA SER A 104 -19.96 6.13 12.11
C SER A 104 -19.00 5.03 11.66
N VAL A 105 -19.09 4.64 10.39
CA VAL A 105 -18.16 3.66 9.77
C VAL A 105 -16.74 4.23 9.71
N GLU A 106 -16.63 5.55 9.54
CA GLU A 106 -15.38 6.31 9.55
C GLU A 106 -14.71 6.29 10.93
N ASP A 107 -15.51 6.43 11.99
CA ASP A 107 -15.00 6.36 13.37
C ASP A 107 -14.47 4.97 13.70
N LEU A 108 -15.18 3.93 13.25
CA LEU A 108 -14.72 2.54 13.43
C LEU A 108 -13.44 2.25 12.66
N LYS A 109 -13.30 2.77 11.44
CA LYS A 109 -12.08 2.64 10.65
C LYS A 109 -10.91 3.36 11.35
N THR A 110 -11.14 4.57 11.82
CA THR A 110 -10.15 5.34 12.59
C THR A 110 -9.73 4.60 13.87
N LEU A 111 -10.68 4.04 14.62
CA LEU A 111 -10.39 3.22 15.80
C LEU A 111 -9.54 2.00 15.45
N GLN A 112 -9.88 1.31 14.36
CA GLN A 112 -9.11 0.16 13.88
C GLN A 112 -7.68 0.53 13.56
N ASP A 113 -7.46 1.55 12.74
CA ASP A 113 -6.15 1.86 12.18
C ASP A 113 -5.22 2.54 13.20
N TRP A 114 -5.77 3.40 14.04
CA TRP A 114 -4.96 4.20 14.97
C TRP A 114 -4.83 3.61 16.38
N VAL A 115 -5.78 2.81 16.82
CA VAL A 115 -5.77 2.27 18.18
C VAL A 115 -5.59 0.75 18.18
N LEU A 116 -6.51 0.00 17.55
CA LEU A 116 -6.51 -1.45 17.67
C LEU A 116 -5.31 -2.09 16.98
N GLN A 117 -4.99 -1.65 15.76
CA GLN A 117 -3.85 -2.15 15.01
C GLN A 117 -2.54 -1.98 15.79
N ARG A 118 -2.33 -0.81 16.41
CA ARG A 118 -1.13 -0.56 17.22
C ARG A 118 -1.07 -1.44 18.46
N ARG A 119 -2.20 -1.60 19.16
CA ARG A 119 -2.28 -2.42 20.36
C ARG A 119 -2.06 -3.90 20.07
N PHE A 120 -2.64 -4.41 18.99
CA PHE A 120 -2.45 -5.81 18.61
C PHE A 120 -1.04 -6.08 18.09
N ARG A 121 -0.43 -5.18 17.33
CA ARG A 121 0.97 -5.30 16.91
C ARG A 121 1.96 -5.27 18.07
N ALA A 122 1.58 -4.68 19.21
CA ALA A 122 2.41 -4.69 20.42
C ALA A 122 2.43 -6.04 21.15
N ILE A 123 1.56 -6.99 20.78
CA ILE A 123 1.53 -8.32 21.37
C ILE A 123 2.67 -9.15 20.78
N PRO A 124 3.55 -9.74 21.61
CA PRO A 124 4.64 -10.57 21.12
C PRO A 124 4.12 -11.71 20.23
N GLY A 125 4.74 -11.89 19.06
CA GLY A 125 4.35 -12.90 18.08
C GLY A 125 3.30 -12.47 17.06
N VAL A 126 2.67 -11.31 17.22
CA VAL A 126 1.79 -10.73 16.20
C VAL A 126 2.64 -9.94 15.21
N VAL A 127 2.72 -10.44 13.99
CA VAL A 127 3.53 -9.84 12.92
C VAL A 127 2.81 -8.66 12.28
N ASP A 128 1.51 -8.82 12.01
CA ASP A 128 0.71 -7.76 11.41
C ASP A 128 -0.78 -7.86 11.76
N VAL A 129 -1.48 -6.75 11.55
CA VAL A 129 -2.94 -6.63 11.73
C VAL A 129 -3.48 -5.84 10.55
N THR A 130 -4.26 -6.50 9.72
CA THR A 130 -4.84 -5.90 8.51
C THR A 130 -6.31 -5.53 8.76
N GLY A 131 -6.69 -4.32 8.40
CA GLY A 131 -8.09 -3.88 8.45
C GLY A 131 -8.76 -4.00 7.08
N TRP A 132 -9.91 -4.64 7.02
CA TRP A 132 -10.72 -4.74 5.81
C TRP A 132 -12.01 -3.94 5.96
N GLY A 133 -12.39 -3.23 4.89
CA GLY A 133 -13.62 -2.42 4.90
C GLY A 133 -13.48 -1.12 5.71
N GLY A 134 -14.60 -0.46 5.90
CA GLY A 134 -14.65 0.87 6.47
C GLY A 134 -14.55 1.98 5.42
N LYS A 135 -14.63 3.21 5.89
CA LYS A 135 -14.43 4.43 5.08
C LYS A 135 -13.35 5.27 5.73
N GLU A 136 -12.37 5.69 4.95
CA GLU A 136 -11.36 6.63 5.40
C GLU A 136 -11.92 8.04 5.35
N ARG A 137 -11.65 8.82 6.41
CA ARG A 137 -11.97 10.24 6.41
C ARG A 137 -10.97 10.96 5.51
N SER A 138 -11.46 11.57 4.45
CA SER A 138 -10.68 12.41 3.56
C SER A 138 -11.21 13.84 3.55
N TYR A 139 -10.32 14.79 3.25
CA TYR A 139 -10.68 16.17 3.01
C TYR A 139 -10.50 16.45 1.54
N GLU A 140 -11.61 16.74 0.85
CA GLU A 140 -11.58 17.07 -0.56
C GLU A 140 -11.56 18.59 -0.73
N VAL A 141 -10.60 19.07 -1.51
CA VAL A 141 -10.55 20.49 -1.91
C VAL A 141 -11.11 20.62 -3.31
N VAL A 142 -12.35 21.07 -3.39
CA VAL A 142 -13.03 21.35 -4.65
C VAL A 142 -12.65 22.76 -5.12
N ILE A 143 -11.99 22.83 -6.26
CA ILE A 143 -11.52 24.09 -6.83
C ILE A 143 -12.60 24.66 -7.73
N ASP A 144 -12.99 25.91 -7.45
CA ASP A 144 -13.91 26.71 -8.25
C ASP A 144 -13.11 27.54 -9.27
N HIS A 145 -13.32 27.27 -10.54
CA HIS A 145 -12.57 27.89 -11.63
C HIS A 145 -12.82 29.41 -11.71
N ASP A 146 -14.06 29.86 -11.51
CA ASP A 146 -14.41 31.28 -11.58
C ASP A 146 -13.75 32.05 -10.44
N LYS A 147 -13.64 31.46 -9.26
CA LYS A 147 -12.91 32.07 -8.15
C LYS A 147 -11.41 32.10 -8.39
N LEU A 148 -10.81 31.10 -9.04
CA LEU A 148 -9.40 31.16 -9.42
C LEU A 148 -9.12 32.36 -10.31
N VAL A 149 -9.98 32.58 -11.32
CA VAL A 149 -9.87 33.73 -12.24
C VAL A 149 -10.07 35.03 -11.49
N ALA A 150 -11.11 35.14 -10.64
CA ALA A 150 -11.40 36.33 -9.87
C ALA A 150 -10.27 36.75 -8.90
N HIS A 151 -9.54 35.77 -8.36
CA HIS A 151 -8.40 35.98 -7.46
C HIS A 151 -7.04 36.00 -8.18
N HIS A 152 -7.01 35.97 -9.50
CA HIS A 152 -5.78 35.89 -10.30
C HIS A 152 -4.82 34.77 -9.86
N THR A 153 -5.39 33.61 -9.50
CA THR A 153 -4.68 32.47 -8.91
C THR A 153 -4.79 31.26 -9.85
N ASN A 154 -3.84 30.36 -9.80
CA ASN A 154 -3.88 29.11 -10.53
C ASN A 154 -3.88 27.88 -9.58
N VAL A 155 -4.22 26.72 -10.12
CA VAL A 155 -4.29 25.47 -9.37
C VAL A 155 -2.98 25.13 -8.65
N GLY A 156 -1.82 25.37 -9.30
CA GLY A 156 -0.51 25.12 -8.71
C GLY A 156 -0.25 25.96 -7.45
N GLN A 157 -0.68 27.23 -7.46
CA GLN A 157 -0.57 28.10 -6.27
C GLN A 157 -1.46 27.63 -5.13
N VAL A 158 -2.67 27.15 -5.43
CA VAL A 158 -3.57 26.57 -4.40
C VAL A 158 -2.95 25.32 -3.80
N ILE A 159 -2.43 24.40 -4.61
CA ILE A 159 -1.74 23.19 -4.13
C ILE A 159 -0.55 23.55 -3.25
N THR A 160 0.26 24.51 -3.68
CA THR A 160 1.42 24.99 -2.91
C THR A 160 0.99 25.59 -1.57
N ALA A 161 -0.05 26.44 -1.56
CA ALA A 161 -0.57 27.04 -0.34
C ALA A 161 -1.08 26.00 0.66
N ILE A 162 -1.83 24.98 0.18
CA ILE A 162 -2.31 23.87 1.02
C ILE A 162 -1.13 23.07 1.61
N SER A 163 -0.15 22.75 0.77
CA SER A 163 1.05 22.00 1.22
C SER A 163 1.82 22.76 2.29
N HIS A 164 2.00 24.06 2.13
CA HIS A 164 2.68 24.90 3.11
C HIS A 164 1.88 25.11 4.40
N SER A 165 0.54 25.18 4.30
CA SER A 165 -0.34 25.36 5.47
C SER A 165 -0.43 24.10 6.32
N ASN A 166 -0.13 22.93 5.76
CA ASN A 166 -0.20 21.64 6.43
C ASN A 166 1.18 21.03 6.71
N ALA A 167 2.24 21.82 6.64
CA ALA A 167 3.57 21.36 6.98
C ALA A 167 3.71 21.22 8.50
N ASN A 168 4.14 20.04 8.96
CA ASN A 168 4.58 19.86 10.35
C ASN A 168 5.86 20.69 10.57
N VAL A 169 5.70 21.86 11.15
CA VAL A 169 6.83 22.64 11.63
C VAL A 169 7.19 22.08 13.00
N GLY A 170 8.16 21.18 13.02
CA GLY A 170 8.74 20.71 14.28
C GLY A 170 9.41 21.88 14.99
N GLY A 171 8.96 22.16 16.21
CA GLY A 171 9.64 23.02 17.14
C GLY A 171 10.77 22.29 17.83
#